data_b13402f0061fe1b16e85227618fbb448
#
_entry.id   b13402f0061fe1b16e85227618fbb448
#
_cell.length_a   1.000
_cell.length_b   1.000
_cell.length_c   1.000
_cell.angle_alpha   90.00
_cell.angle_beta   90.00
_cell.angle_gamma   90.00
#
_symmetry.space_group_name_H-M   'P 1'
#
loop_
_entity.id
_entity.type
_entity.pdbx_description
1 polymer ?
#
loop_
_entity_poly.entity_id
_entity_poly.type
_entity_poly.pdbx_seq_one_letter_code
_entity_poly.pdbx_strand_id
1 'polypeptide(L)'
;MYRNLELTLWIGLMLGASYTDLRHRMVPDWLNLCIAACSLLGHQGGSPSGILCAIPFLFAAVCWGGIGGGDIKFMAACGMHLGVYGGLEAAVLGTVSLLVYHMGYLFWCSWKSIQPPKSYPMVPFLTMGCLAVVCAVG
;
A
#
# COMPACT_ATOMS: atom_id res chain seq x y z
N MET A 1 -9.26 -10.30 22.36
CA MET A 1 -8.06 -11.14 22.15
C MET A 1 -7.84 -11.44 20.66
N TYR A 2 -8.83 -11.99 19.96
CA TYR A 2 -8.72 -12.31 18.52
C TYR A 2 -8.47 -11.09 17.61
N ARG A 3 -9.07 -9.94 17.93
CA ARG A 3 -8.88 -8.68 17.18
C ARG A 3 -7.41 -8.24 17.11
N ASN A 4 -6.70 -8.32 18.24
CA ASN A 4 -5.30 -7.90 18.28
C ASN A 4 -4.39 -8.88 17.53
N LEU A 5 -4.72 -10.17 17.54
CA LEU A 5 -4.00 -11.19 16.78
C LEU A 5 -4.16 -10.98 15.27
N GLU A 6 -5.39 -10.73 14.84
CA GLU A 6 -5.71 -10.43 13.44
C GLU A 6 -4.97 -9.21 12.92
N LEU A 7 -5.04 -8.09 13.66
CA LEU A 7 -4.31 -6.87 13.30
C LEU A 7 -2.79 -7.11 13.25
N THR A 8 -2.25 -7.86 14.20
CA THR A 8 -0.82 -8.17 14.23
C THR A 8 -0.40 -9.01 13.02
N LEU A 9 -1.20 -10.01 12.65
CA LEU A 9 -0.94 -10.82 11.45
C LEU A 9 -1.04 -9.98 10.18
N TRP A 10 -2.07 -9.16 10.07
CA TRP A 10 -2.28 -8.28 8.92
C TRP A 10 -1.13 -7.29 8.75
N ILE A 11 -0.71 -6.62 9.84
CA ILE A 11 0.46 -5.71 9.84
C ILE A 11 1.73 -6.47 9.46
N GLY A 12 1.93 -7.68 9.99
CA GLY A 12 3.09 -8.52 9.66
C GLY A 12 3.16 -8.87 8.18
N LEU A 13 2.03 -9.21 7.56
CA LEU A 13 1.93 -9.48 6.12
C LEU A 13 2.24 -8.22 5.28
N MET A 14 1.75 -7.06 5.70
CA MET A 14 2.04 -5.79 5.01
C MET A 14 3.51 -5.40 5.10
N LEU A 15 4.14 -5.58 6.25
CA LEU A 15 5.59 -5.37 6.42
C LEU A 15 6.39 -6.34 5.56
N GLY A 16 5.95 -7.60 5.45
CA GLY A 16 6.51 -8.59 4.54
C GLY A 16 6.40 -8.16 3.08
N ALA A 17 5.25 -7.62 2.67
CA ALA A 17 5.04 -7.09 1.32
C ALA A 17 5.95 -5.90 1.04
N SER A 18 6.09 -4.97 2.00
CA SER A 18 7.02 -3.84 1.90
C SER A 18 8.47 -4.29 1.78
N TYR A 19 8.86 -5.31 2.54
CA TYR A 19 10.23 -5.85 2.47
C TYR A 19 10.52 -6.49 1.11
N THR A 20 9.58 -7.27 0.57
CA THR A 20 9.74 -7.88 -0.76
C THR A 20 9.78 -6.83 -1.87
N ASP A 21 8.98 -5.78 -1.77
CA ASP A 21 9.00 -4.67 -2.72
C ASP A 21 10.32 -3.89 -2.68
N LEU A 22 10.85 -3.60 -1.50
CA LEU A 22 12.15 -2.94 -1.34
C LEU A 22 13.30 -3.76 -1.91
N ARG A 23 13.25 -5.09 -1.77
CA ARG A 23 14.34 -5.97 -2.18
C ARG A 23 14.26 -6.41 -3.63
N HIS A 24 13.05 -6.75 -4.09
CA HIS A 24 12.82 -7.36 -5.41
C HIS A 24 12.02 -6.46 -6.35
N ARG A 25 11.46 -5.34 -5.86
CA ARG A 25 10.55 -4.44 -6.59
C ARG A 25 9.35 -5.19 -7.18
N MET A 26 8.95 -6.24 -6.52
CA MET A 26 7.78 -7.07 -6.87
C MET A 26 7.15 -7.59 -5.59
N VAL A 27 5.82 -7.50 -5.53
CA VAL A 27 5.04 -8.13 -4.46
C VAL A 27 4.49 -9.45 -5.01
N PRO A 28 4.83 -10.59 -4.42
CA PRO A 28 4.31 -11.87 -4.88
C PRO A 28 2.79 -11.96 -4.66
N ASP A 29 2.09 -12.52 -5.63
CA ASP A 29 0.62 -12.60 -5.62
C ASP A 29 0.07 -13.39 -4.43
N TRP A 30 0.80 -14.43 -3.97
CA TRP A 30 0.40 -15.21 -2.80
C TRP A 30 0.34 -14.34 -1.52
N LEU A 31 1.20 -13.34 -1.40
CA LEU A 31 1.23 -12.45 -0.23
C LEU A 31 0.03 -11.50 -0.25
N ASN A 32 -0.32 -10.95 -1.43
CA ASN A 32 -1.54 -10.16 -1.60
C ASN A 32 -2.80 -10.99 -1.33
N LEU A 33 -2.79 -12.27 -1.73
CA LEU A 33 -3.89 -13.19 -1.43
C LEU A 33 -4.01 -13.45 0.07
N CYS A 34 -2.89 -13.63 0.78
CA CYS A 34 -2.89 -13.78 2.23
C CYS A 34 -3.44 -12.54 2.94
N ILE A 35 -3.04 -11.33 2.50
CA ILE A 35 -3.57 -10.07 3.05
C ILE A 35 -5.08 -9.99 2.84
N ALA A 36 -5.56 -10.30 1.63
CA ALA A 36 -6.99 -10.31 1.30
C ALA A 36 -7.76 -11.36 2.11
N ALA A 37 -7.22 -12.57 2.25
CA ALA A 37 -7.83 -13.63 3.06
C ALA A 37 -7.92 -13.23 4.54
N CYS A 38 -6.86 -12.69 5.12
CA CYS A 38 -6.90 -12.15 6.48
C CYS A 38 -7.95 -11.06 6.63
N SER A 39 -8.10 -10.19 5.61
CA SER A 39 -9.07 -9.11 5.61
C SER A 39 -10.52 -9.61 5.57
N LEU A 40 -10.81 -10.68 4.81
CA LEU A 40 -12.16 -11.24 4.68
C LEU A 40 -12.54 -12.15 5.84
N LEU A 41 -11.58 -12.90 6.40
CA LEU A 41 -11.81 -13.83 7.50
C LEU A 41 -11.83 -13.12 8.85
N GLY A 42 -11.39 -11.87 8.89
CA GLY A 42 -11.30 -11.09 10.12
C GLY A 42 -12.65 -10.69 10.69
N HIS A 43 -12.71 -10.60 12.02
CA HIS A 43 -13.92 -10.24 12.79
C HIS A 43 -14.35 -8.77 12.61
N GLN A 44 -13.51 -7.93 12.03
CA GLN A 44 -13.79 -6.50 11.81
C GLN A 44 -14.69 -6.22 10.60
N GLY A 45 -15.20 -7.28 9.92
CA GLY A 45 -16.10 -7.13 8.80
C GLY A 45 -15.45 -6.53 7.58
N GLY A 46 -14.30 -7.08 7.18
CA GLY A 46 -13.67 -6.73 5.91
C GLY A 46 -14.72 -6.66 4.80
N SER A 47 -14.78 -5.54 4.11
CA SER A 47 -15.79 -5.32 3.07
C SER A 47 -15.20 -5.63 1.71
N PRO A 48 -15.78 -6.58 0.95
CA PRO A 48 -15.33 -6.83 -0.43
C PRO A 48 -15.43 -5.58 -1.31
N SER A 49 -16.28 -4.61 -0.94
CA SER A 49 -16.35 -3.32 -1.62
C SER A 49 -15.04 -2.51 -1.52
N GLY A 50 -14.18 -2.79 -0.54
CA GLY A 50 -12.86 -2.18 -0.40
C GLY A 50 -11.93 -2.39 -1.58
N ILE A 51 -12.18 -3.40 -2.45
CA ILE A 51 -11.49 -3.57 -3.73
C ILE A 51 -11.59 -2.31 -4.61
N LEU A 52 -12.67 -1.54 -4.47
CA LEU A 52 -12.87 -0.29 -5.22
C LEU A 52 -11.76 0.74 -4.98
N CYS A 53 -11.04 0.65 -3.87
CA CYS A 53 -9.87 1.51 -3.59
C CYS A 53 -8.72 1.31 -4.59
N ALA A 54 -8.68 0.18 -5.30
CA ALA A 54 -7.70 -0.07 -6.34
C ALA A 54 -8.03 0.61 -7.68
N ILE A 55 -9.27 1.06 -7.89
CA ILE A 55 -9.73 1.67 -9.15
C ILE A 55 -8.89 2.90 -9.53
N PRO A 56 -8.62 3.88 -8.66
CA PRO A 56 -7.81 5.03 -9.03
C PRO A 56 -6.40 4.63 -9.45
N PHE A 57 -5.80 3.60 -8.82
CA PHE A 57 -4.49 3.08 -9.22
C PHE A 57 -4.54 2.36 -10.55
N LEU A 58 -5.60 1.57 -10.79
CA LEU A 58 -5.83 0.90 -12.07
C LEU A 58 -6.02 1.94 -13.20
N PHE A 59 -6.82 2.97 -12.95
CA PHE A 59 -7.04 4.04 -13.91
C PHE A 59 -5.74 4.79 -14.22
N ALA A 60 -4.95 5.14 -13.20
CA ALA A 60 -3.66 5.78 -13.36
C ALA A 60 -2.67 4.88 -14.13
N ALA A 61 -2.67 3.57 -13.86
CA ALA A 61 -1.83 2.60 -14.58
C ALA A 61 -2.17 2.51 -16.07
N VAL A 62 -3.46 2.55 -16.41
CA VAL A 62 -3.95 2.49 -17.80
C VAL A 62 -3.68 3.80 -18.54
N CYS A 63 -3.90 4.97 -17.89
CA CYS A 63 -3.79 6.27 -18.53
C CYS A 63 -2.35 6.76 -18.67
N TRP A 64 -1.52 6.55 -17.67
CA TRP A 64 -0.15 7.10 -17.63
C TRP A 64 0.93 6.03 -17.60
N GLY A 65 0.60 4.79 -17.26
CA GLY A 65 1.57 3.74 -17.03
C GLY A 65 2.40 3.97 -15.77
N GLY A 66 3.40 3.12 -15.54
CA GLY A 66 4.36 3.31 -14.44
C GLY A 66 3.94 2.80 -13.06
N ILE A 67 2.67 2.48 -12.85
CA ILE A 67 2.19 1.83 -11.62
C ILE A 67 2.26 0.32 -11.81
N GLY A 68 2.92 -0.38 -10.89
CA GLY A 68 3.04 -1.83 -10.92
C GLY A 68 1.70 -2.52 -10.62
N GLY A 69 1.42 -3.63 -11.32
CA GLY A 69 0.24 -4.45 -11.04
C GLY A 69 0.20 -4.98 -9.61
N GLY A 70 1.37 -5.14 -8.96
CA GLY A 70 1.51 -5.51 -7.56
C GLY A 70 0.91 -4.48 -6.61
N ASP A 71 1.13 -3.18 -6.89
CA ASP A 71 0.62 -2.07 -6.08
C ASP A 71 -0.91 -2.00 -6.11
N ILE A 72 -1.50 -2.25 -7.30
CA ILE A 72 -2.95 -2.29 -7.50
C ILE A 72 -3.57 -3.44 -6.68
N LYS A 73 -2.98 -4.64 -6.77
CA LYS A 73 -3.42 -5.81 -6.01
C LYS A 73 -3.25 -5.61 -4.51
N PHE A 74 -2.14 -4.99 -4.10
CA PHE A 74 -1.87 -4.66 -2.70
C PHE A 74 -2.92 -3.70 -2.14
N MET A 75 -3.24 -2.62 -2.86
CA MET A 75 -4.28 -1.68 -2.44
C MET A 75 -5.68 -2.30 -2.41
N ALA A 76 -5.99 -3.19 -3.36
CA ALA A 76 -7.24 -3.95 -3.33
C ALA A 76 -7.33 -4.80 -2.06
N ALA A 77 -6.28 -5.54 -1.71
CA ALA A 77 -6.23 -6.39 -0.53
C ALA A 77 -6.32 -5.60 0.79
N CYS A 78 -5.60 -4.47 0.87
CA CYS A 78 -5.64 -3.58 2.04
C CYS A 78 -6.98 -2.85 2.17
N GLY A 79 -7.56 -2.43 1.05
CA GLY A 79 -8.88 -1.79 1.03
C GLY A 79 -9.99 -2.70 1.54
N MET A 80 -9.88 -4.02 1.31
CA MET A 80 -10.82 -4.99 1.86
C MET A 80 -10.82 -5.02 3.40
N HIS A 81 -9.68 -4.73 4.04
CA HIS A 81 -9.57 -4.64 5.50
C HIS A 81 -10.09 -3.29 6.03
N LEU A 82 -9.67 -2.20 5.39
CA LEU A 82 -9.99 -0.83 5.84
C LEU A 82 -11.36 -0.32 5.39
N GLY A 83 -12.02 -1.04 4.48
CA GLY A 83 -13.20 -0.56 3.77
C GLY A 83 -12.87 0.50 2.72
N VAL A 84 -13.90 0.97 2.00
CA VAL A 84 -13.70 1.92 0.87
C VAL A 84 -13.10 3.24 1.34
N TYR A 85 -13.64 3.83 2.40
CA TYR A 85 -13.18 5.13 2.90
C TYR A 85 -11.77 5.05 3.47
N GLY A 86 -11.53 4.12 4.40
CA GLY A 86 -10.20 3.93 5.00
C GLY A 86 -9.15 3.53 3.97
N GLY A 87 -9.50 2.72 2.99
CA GLY A 87 -8.62 2.37 1.88
C GLY A 87 -8.26 3.56 0.99
N LEU A 88 -9.23 4.44 0.68
CA LEU A 88 -8.97 5.68 -0.07
C LEU A 88 -8.09 6.66 0.73
N GLU A 89 -8.36 6.83 2.02
CA GLU A 89 -7.51 7.64 2.91
C GLU A 89 -6.08 7.10 2.95
N ALA A 90 -5.91 5.80 3.11
CA ALA A 90 -4.60 5.15 3.09
C ALA A 90 -3.88 5.33 1.74
N ALA A 91 -4.62 5.24 0.63
CA ALA A 91 -4.10 5.48 -0.71
C ALA A 91 -3.58 6.91 -0.87
N VAL A 92 -4.36 7.89 -0.43
CA VAL A 92 -3.97 9.32 -0.49
C VAL A 92 -2.75 9.57 0.38
N LEU A 93 -2.76 9.12 1.65
CA LEU A 93 -1.63 9.30 2.58
C LEU A 93 -0.36 8.61 2.06
N GLY A 94 -0.48 7.40 1.55
CA GLY A 94 0.64 6.67 0.95
C GLY A 94 1.21 7.39 -0.28
N THR A 95 0.36 7.86 -1.17
CA THR A 95 0.78 8.59 -2.37
C THR A 95 1.40 9.95 -2.03
N VAL A 96 0.82 10.68 -1.09
CA VAL A 96 1.37 11.96 -0.61
C VAL A 96 2.74 11.75 0.03
N SER A 97 2.91 10.72 0.87
CA SER A 97 4.21 10.42 1.49
C SER A 97 5.27 10.05 0.45
N LEU A 98 4.90 9.28 -0.59
CA LEU A 98 5.77 9.00 -1.72
C LEU A 98 6.17 10.28 -2.47
N LEU A 99 5.21 11.18 -2.73
CA LEU A 99 5.45 12.45 -3.41
C LEU A 99 6.42 13.34 -2.62
N VAL A 100 6.20 13.47 -1.32
CA VAL A 100 7.08 14.23 -0.42
C VAL A 100 8.50 13.64 -0.43
N TYR A 101 8.62 12.32 -0.33
CA TYR A 101 9.90 11.64 -0.43
C TYR A 101 10.58 11.90 -1.78
N HIS A 102 9.83 11.79 -2.88
CA HIS A 102 10.33 12.05 -4.23
C HIS A 102 10.84 13.48 -4.40
N MET A 103 10.08 14.47 -3.93
CA MET A 103 10.46 15.88 -3.98
C MET A 103 11.73 16.16 -3.14
N GLY A 104 11.80 15.61 -1.94
CA GLY A 104 12.99 15.71 -1.08
C GLY A 104 14.21 15.07 -1.73
N TYR A 105 14.03 13.91 -2.36
CA TYR A 105 15.09 13.20 -3.05
C TYR A 105 15.58 13.94 -4.30
N LEU A 106 14.66 14.53 -5.08
CA LEU A 106 15.03 15.37 -6.23
C LEU A 106 15.84 16.59 -5.80
N PHE A 107 15.45 17.26 -4.71
CA PHE A 107 16.20 18.38 -4.16
C PHE A 107 17.62 17.96 -3.74
N TRP A 108 17.74 16.81 -3.08
CA TRP A 108 19.04 16.23 -2.70
C TRP A 108 19.91 15.87 -3.91
N CYS A 109 19.29 15.25 -4.95
CA CYS A 109 20.01 14.91 -6.19
C CYS A 109 20.48 16.15 -6.95
N SER A 110 19.63 17.20 -6.99
CA SER A 110 20.00 18.49 -7.60
C SER A 110 21.21 19.12 -6.90
N TRP A 111 21.25 19.02 -5.55
CA TRP A 111 22.41 19.55 -4.80
C TRP A 111 23.69 18.76 -5.07
N LYS A 112 23.62 17.44 -5.19
CA LYS A 112 24.79 16.57 -5.40
C LYS A 112 25.10 16.27 -6.87
N SER A 113 24.31 16.80 -7.82
CA SER A 113 24.43 16.51 -9.26
C SER A 113 24.40 15.01 -9.60
N ILE A 114 23.59 14.24 -8.84
CA ILE A 114 23.36 12.80 -9.02
C ILE A 114 22.06 12.60 -9.78
N GLN A 115 22.02 11.62 -10.70
CA GLN A 115 20.79 11.29 -11.41
C GLN A 115 19.80 10.56 -10.49
N PRO A 116 18.51 10.97 -10.45
CA PRO A 116 17.52 10.29 -9.65
C PRO A 116 17.23 8.88 -10.20
N PRO A 117 16.85 7.91 -9.34
CA PRO A 117 16.50 6.58 -9.79
C PRO A 117 15.22 6.61 -10.65
N LYS A 118 15.17 5.73 -11.64
CA LYS A 118 14.04 5.66 -12.60
C LYS A 118 12.73 5.16 -12.00
N SER A 119 12.77 4.48 -10.84
CA SER A 119 11.57 3.97 -10.17
C SER A 119 11.78 3.87 -8.66
N TYR A 120 10.70 4.06 -7.92
CA TYR A 120 10.67 3.95 -6.46
C TYR A 120 9.79 2.77 -6.04
N PRO A 121 10.13 2.04 -4.96
CA PRO A 121 9.22 1.07 -4.38
C PRO A 121 8.01 1.80 -3.78
N MET A 122 6.81 1.46 -4.20
CA MET A 122 5.59 2.16 -3.80
C MET A 122 4.93 1.54 -2.56
N VAL A 123 5.02 0.23 -2.40
CA VAL A 123 4.36 -0.52 -1.33
C VAL A 123 4.73 -0.05 0.09
N PRO A 124 5.99 0.27 0.45
CA PRO A 124 6.30 0.76 1.78
C PRO A 124 5.59 2.09 2.13
N PHE A 125 5.39 2.96 1.15
CA PHE A 125 4.63 4.21 1.36
C PHE A 125 3.14 3.95 1.51
N LEU A 126 2.57 3.03 0.74
CA LEU A 126 1.18 2.59 0.89
C LEU A 126 0.96 1.90 2.24
N THR A 127 1.91 1.09 2.71
CA THR A 127 1.86 0.48 4.06
C THR A 127 1.85 1.53 5.16
N MET A 128 2.66 2.58 5.02
CA MET A 128 2.65 3.72 5.97
C MET A 128 1.28 4.40 5.99
N GLY A 129 0.66 4.61 4.82
CA GLY A 129 -0.69 5.14 4.70
C GLY A 129 -1.73 4.26 5.42
N CYS A 130 -1.70 2.95 5.18
CA CYS A 130 -2.60 2.00 5.83
C CYS A 130 -2.41 1.97 7.36
N LEU A 131 -1.17 1.97 7.84
CA LEU A 131 -0.86 2.00 9.28
C LEU A 131 -1.34 3.30 9.92
N ALA A 132 -1.19 4.44 9.24
CA ALA A 132 -1.67 5.73 9.73
C ALA A 132 -3.20 5.72 9.94
N VAL A 133 -3.95 5.16 8.98
CA VAL A 133 -5.42 5.04 9.09
C VAL A 133 -5.80 4.09 10.22
N VAL A 134 -5.14 2.94 10.36
CA VAL A 134 -5.40 2.01 11.47
C VAL A 134 -5.14 2.66 12.82
N CYS A 135 -4.06 3.43 12.96
CA CYS A 135 -3.75 4.16 14.19
C CYS A 135 -4.72 5.30 14.48
N ALA A 136 -5.31 5.90 13.44
CA ALA A 136 -6.28 7.00 13.61
C ALA A 136 -7.68 6.50 14.01
N VAL A 137 -8.04 5.29 13.58
CA VAL A 137 -9.37 4.69 13.84
C VAL A 137 -9.37 3.82 15.11
N GLY A 138 -8.21 3.33 15.55
CA GLY A 138 -8.04 2.52 16.77
C GLY A 138 -7.90 3.35 17.99
#